data_bcac0f9a3ec1111462a626a42ee80306
#
_entry.id   bcac0f9a3ec1111462a626a42ee80306
#
_cell.length_a   1.000
_cell.length_b   1.000
_cell.length_c   1.000
_cell.angle_alpha   90.00
_cell.angle_beta   90.00
_cell.angle_gamma   90.00
#
_symmetry.space_group_name_H-M   'P 1'
#
loop_
_entity.id
_entity.type
_entity.pdbx_description
1 polymer ?
#
loop_
_entity_poly.entity_id
_entity_poly.type
_entity_poly.pdbx_seq_one_letter_code
_entity_poly.pdbx_strand_id
1 'polypeptide(L)'
;MKKIMFIVMMGLSPIGFSGPVVEIYECQINKGKTLEDLSDMMNTFSAYLKKAGLSNSYKAHAGFQQIPIKPGSVNWIGISPTAEDYGKAIEWFTSSKDGQAFGELYQSVYTCQESFMTFITTSSK
;
A
#
# COMPACT_ATOMS: atom_id res chain seq x y z
N MET A 1 31.33 -15.50 -49.45
CA MET A 1 30.94 -14.24 -48.78
C MET A 1 29.81 -14.52 -47.79
N LYS A 2 30.14 -14.59 -46.50
CA LYS A 2 29.13 -14.80 -45.46
C LYS A 2 28.53 -13.44 -45.06
N LYS A 3 27.25 -13.21 -45.37
CA LYS A 3 26.50 -12.05 -44.89
C LYS A 3 26.16 -12.28 -43.42
N ILE A 4 26.81 -11.52 -42.55
CA ILE A 4 26.46 -11.47 -41.12
C ILE A 4 25.25 -10.56 -41.01
N MET A 5 24.12 -11.16 -40.68
CA MET A 5 22.86 -10.45 -40.40
C MET A 5 22.87 -10.02 -38.96
N PHE A 6 23.12 -8.73 -38.69
CA PHE A 6 22.98 -8.12 -37.38
C PHE A 6 21.49 -8.02 -37.04
N ILE A 7 21.01 -8.89 -36.17
CA ILE A 7 19.71 -8.74 -35.54
C ILE A 7 19.87 -7.71 -34.45
N VAL A 8 19.43 -6.49 -34.72
CA VAL A 8 19.25 -5.46 -33.67
C VAL A 8 18.05 -5.88 -32.83
N MET A 9 18.29 -6.53 -31.69
CA MET A 9 17.28 -6.67 -30.65
C MET A 9 17.01 -5.28 -30.07
N MET A 10 15.99 -4.61 -30.59
CA MET A 10 15.38 -3.48 -29.89
C MET A 10 14.80 -4.04 -28.59
N GLY A 11 15.53 -3.83 -27.50
CA GLY A 11 15.03 -4.07 -26.16
C GLY A 11 13.83 -3.16 -25.93
N LEU A 12 12.64 -3.74 -25.92
CA LEU A 12 11.46 -3.11 -25.35
C LEU A 12 11.77 -2.93 -23.87
N SER A 13 12.27 -1.76 -23.50
CA SER A 13 12.31 -1.35 -22.11
C SER A 13 10.87 -1.41 -21.59
N PRO A 14 10.55 -2.17 -20.53
CA PRO A 14 9.23 -2.11 -19.95
C PRO A 14 9.00 -0.64 -19.59
N ILE A 15 7.92 -0.06 -20.10
CA ILE A 15 7.47 1.28 -19.70
C ILE A 15 7.09 1.11 -18.24
N GLY A 16 8.05 1.34 -17.34
CA GLY A 16 7.82 1.30 -15.90
C GLY A 16 6.90 2.46 -15.55
N PHE A 17 5.75 2.16 -15.00
CA PHE A 17 4.91 3.17 -14.38
C PHE A 17 5.69 3.75 -13.19
N SER A 18 6.36 4.87 -13.39
CA SER A 18 7.21 5.56 -12.40
C SER A 18 6.41 6.63 -11.67
N GLY A 19 5.42 6.24 -10.92
CA GLY A 19 4.62 7.16 -10.12
C GLY A 19 4.22 6.54 -8.79
N PRO A 20 3.81 7.36 -7.81
CA PRO A 20 3.32 6.86 -6.55
C PRO A 20 2.06 6.02 -6.77
N VAL A 21 1.98 4.92 -6.01
CA VAL A 21 0.77 4.12 -5.89
C VAL A 21 0.05 4.59 -4.63
N VAL A 22 -1.21 4.97 -4.77
CA VAL A 22 -2.08 5.33 -3.66
C VAL A 22 -3.23 4.32 -3.61
N GLU A 23 -3.42 3.70 -2.47
CA GLU A 23 -4.58 2.85 -2.20
C GLU A 23 -5.43 3.45 -1.08
N ILE A 24 -6.73 3.31 -1.20
CA ILE A 24 -7.69 3.79 -0.21
C ILE A 24 -8.68 2.67 0.06
N TYR A 25 -8.82 2.32 1.34
CA TYR A 25 -9.84 1.41 1.81
C TYR A 25 -10.83 2.15 2.69
N GLU A 26 -12.12 2.02 2.40
CA GLU A 26 -13.17 2.51 3.29
C GLU A 26 -13.47 1.45 4.34
N CYS A 27 -13.27 1.81 5.60
CA CYS A 27 -13.36 0.89 6.72
C CYS A 27 -14.30 1.41 7.81
N GLN A 28 -14.82 0.48 8.61
CA GLN A 28 -15.61 0.77 9.81
C GLN A 28 -14.87 0.21 11.03
N ILE A 29 -14.75 1.02 12.07
CA ILE A 29 -14.19 0.57 13.34
C ILE A 29 -15.12 -0.51 13.92
N ASN A 30 -14.55 -1.64 14.31
CA ASN A 30 -15.30 -2.77 14.85
C ASN A 30 -15.96 -2.43 16.16
N LYS A 31 -17.08 -3.08 16.46
CA LYS A 31 -17.80 -2.88 17.73
C LYS A 31 -16.89 -3.13 18.92
N GLY A 32 -16.85 -2.16 19.84
CA GLY A 32 -16.01 -2.23 21.04
C GLY A 32 -14.55 -1.79 20.83
N LYS A 33 -14.19 -1.37 19.62
CA LYS A 33 -12.89 -0.77 19.31
C LYS A 33 -12.99 0.75 19.31
N THR A 34 -11.86 1.40 19.55
CA THR A 34 -11.73 2.85 19.70
C THR A 34 -10.72 3.44 18.73
N LEU A 35 -10.62 4.76 18.70
CA LEU A 35 -9.54 5.45 17.95
C LEU A 35 -8.15 5.19 18.56
N GLU A 36 -8.07 4.86 19.85
CA GLU A 36 -6.82 4.45 20.49
C GLU A 36 -6.37 3.10 19.96
N ASP A 37 -7.27 2.10 19.87
CA ASP A 37 -6.96 0.80 19.23
C ASP A 37 -6.46 0.99 17.78
N LEU A 38 -7.07 1.92 17.03
CA LEU A 38 -6.63 2.26 15.68
C LEU A 38 -5.21 2.85 15.70
N SER A 39 -4.93 3.79 16.60
CA SER A 39 -3.61 4.40 16.73
C SER A 39 -2.54 3.36 17.06
N ASP A 40 -2.82 2.46 17.99
CA ASP A 40 -1.91 1.38 18.39
C ASP A 40 -1.65 0.40 17.23
N MET A 41 -2.70 0.07 16.48
CA MET A 41 -2.56 -0.74 15.26
C MET A 41 -1.64 -0.05 14.23
N MET A 42 -1.81 1.25 13.98
CA MET A 42 -0.98 2.02 13.05
C MET A 42 0.48 2.09 13.52
N ASN A 43 0.72 2.25 14.81
CA ASN A 43 2.05 2.22 15.40
C ASN A 43 2.71 0.84 15.24
N THR A 44 1.95 -0.24 15.47
CA THR A 44 2.40 -1.63 15.26
C THR A 44 2.76 -1.87 13.81
N PHE A 45 1.95 -1.41 12.87
CA PHE A 45 2.25 -1.49 11.44
C PHE A 45 3.57 -0.81 11.09
N SER A 46 3.75 0.43 11.57
CA SER A 46 4.98 1.19 11.34
C SER A 46 6.22 0.48 11.89
N ALA A 47 6.10 -0.15 13.07
CA ALA A 47 7.18 -0.93 13.67
C ALA A 47 7.53 -2.18 12.84
N TYR A 48 6.52 -2.88 12.32
CA TYR A 48 6.74 -4.02 11.42
C TYR A 48 7.41 -3.62 10.11
N LEU A 49 6.96 -2.53 9.47
CA LEU A 49 7.61 -2.01 8.26
C LEU A 49 9.06 -1.60 8.51
N LYS A 50 9.33 -0.97 9.66
CA LYS A 50 10.70 -0.60 10.04
C LYS A 50 11.59 -1.84 10.20
N LYS A 51 11.09 -2.87 10.88
CA LYS A 51 11.79 -4.15 11.06
C LYS A 51 12.07 -4.84 9.72
N ALA A 52 11.14 -4.75 8.78
CA ALA A 52 11.27 -5.30 7.43
C ALA A 52 12.12 -4.45 6.47
N GLY A 53 12.57 -3.25 6.87
CA GLY A 53 13.30 -2.33 5.99
C GLY A 53 12.42 -1.64 4.94
N LEU A 54 11.10 -1.60 5.15
CA LEU A 54 10.11 -1.09 4.20
C LEU A 54 9.53 0.28 4.55
N SER A 55 10.08 0.98 5.55
CA SER A 55 9.57 2.30 5.98
C SER A 55 9.55 3.37 4.88
N ASN A 56 10.40 3.23 3.87
CA ASN A 56 10.44 4.14 2.72
C ASN A 56 9.63 3.61 1.53
N SER A 57 9.26 2.33 1.54
CA SER A 57 8.53 1.69 0.46
C SER A 57 7.02 1.82 0.60
N TYR A 58 6.53 1.97 1.84
CA TYR A 58 5.10 2.09 2.09
C TYR A 58 4.83 2.94 3.34
N LYS A 59 3.87 3.84 3.24
CA LYS A 59 3.35 4.64 4.36
C LYS A 59 1.85 4.50 4.43
N ALA A 60 1.33 4.29 5.64
CA ALA A 60 -0.09 4.25 5.90
C ALA A 60 -0.54 5.45 6.71
N HIS A 61 -1.73 5.93 6.40
CA HIS A 61 -2.41 7.01 7.10
C HIS A 61 -3.84 6.59 7.40
N ALA A 62 -4.37 7.01 8.53
CA ALA A 62 -5.80 6.94 8.81
C ALA A 62 -6.44 8.26 8.39
N GLY A 63 -7.48 8.20 7.58
CA GLY A 63 -8.21 9.36 7.08
C GLY A 63 -9.67 9.32 7.51
N PHE A 64 -10.23 10.48 7.83
CA PHE A 64 -11.64 10.61 8.17
C PHE A 64 -12.38 11.37 7.07
N GLN A 65 -13.51 10.81 6.63
CA GLN A 65 -14.35 11.48 5.65
C GLN A 65 -15.06 12.69 6.30
N GLN A 66 -14.85 13.87 5.72
CA GLN A 66 -15.42 15.10 6.23
C GLN A 66 -16.79 15.44 5.61
N ILE A 67 -17.02 15.06 4.35
CA ILE A 67 -18.24 15.41 3.62
C ILE A 67 -18.70 14.23 2.75
N PRO A 68 -19.86 13.61 3.04
CA PRO A 68 -20.60 13.70 4.30
C PRO A 68 -19.83 13.03 5.45
N ILE A 69 -20.05 13.47 6.68
CA ILE A 69 -19.49 12.79 7.85
C ILE A 69 -20.16 11.42 7.99
N LYS A 70 -19.33 10.36 8.06
CA LYS A 70 -19.79 8.99 8.32
C LYS A 70 -19.26 8.54 9.68
N PRO A 71 -20.10 8.52 10.72
CA PRO A 71 -19.69 8.09 12.06
C PRO A 71 -19.10 6.68 12.06
N GLY A 72 -17.97 6.48 12.73
CA GLY A 72 -17.27 5.19 12.80
C GLY A 72 -16.50 4.80 11.52
N SER A 73 -16.61 5.57 10.44
CA SER A 73 -15.85 5.36 9.22
C SER A 73 -14.44 5.93 9.36
N VAL A 74 -13.48 5.15 8.94
CA VAL A 74 -12.07 5.50 8.88
C VAL A 74 -11.50 4.92 7.59
N ASN A 75 -10.81 5.74 6.81
CA ASN A 75 -10.16 5.26 5.60
C ASN A 75 -8.71 4.89 5.91
N TRP A 76 -8.29 3.73 5.42
CA TRP A 76 -6.87 3.42 5.28
C TRP A 76 -6.37 4.06 3.99
N ILE A 77 -5.30 4.82 4.07
CA ILE A 77 -4.66 5.44 2.92
C ILE A 77 -3.21 4.96 2.89
N GLY A 78 -2.90 4.11 1.91
CA GLY A 78 -1.56 3.60 1.68
C GLY A 78 -0.88 4.34 0.54
N ILE A 79 0.39 4.69 0.72
CA ILE A 79 1.19 5.41 -0.28
C ILE A 79 2.53 4.72 -0.45
N SER A 80 2.83 4.32 -1.67
CA SER A 80 4.16 3.83 -2.09
C SER A 80 4.76 4.75 -3.14
N PRO A 81 6.06 5.08 -3.06
CA PRO A 81 6.71 5.97 -4.03
C PRO A 81 6.70 5.41 -5.46
N THR A 82 6.76 4.10 -5.61
CA THR A 82 6.80 3.39 -6.89
C THR A 82 5.95 2.13 -6.86
N ALA A 83 5.63 1.59 -8.03
CA ALA A 83 4.97 0.29 -8.15
C ALA A 83 5.83 -0.86 -7.61
N GLU A 84 7.15 -0.76 -7.73
CA GLU A 84 8.09 -1.73 -7.15
C GLU A 84 8.03 -1.73 -5.63
N ASP A 85 8.05 -0.55 -5.01
CA ASP A 85 7.92 -0.42 -3.55
C ASP A 85 6.57 -0.94 -3.05
N TYR A 86 5.50 -0.67 -3.78
CA TYR A 86 4.19 -1.23 -3.50
C TYR A 86 4.21 -2.76 -3.56
N GLY A 87 4.81 -3.34 -4.60
CA GLY A 87 4.96 -4.79 -4.75
C GLY A 87 5.70 -5.42 -3.56
N LYS A 88 6.79 -4.81 -3.09
CA LYS A 88 7.54 -5.27 -1.89
C LYS A 88 6.67 -5.25 -0.63
N ALA A 89 5.86 -4.21 -0.45
CA ALA A 89 4.94 -4.11 0.69
C ALA A 89 3.85 -5.19 0.65
N ILE A 90 3.27 -5.45 -0.51
CA ILE A 90 2.27 -6.50 -0.70
C ILE A 90 2.89 -7.89 -0.47
N GLU A 91 4.07 -8.16 -1.00
CA GLU A 91 4.78 -9.41 -0.77
C GLU A 91 5.04 -9.63 0.73
N TRP A 92 5.52 -8.60 1.43
CA TRP A 92 5.71 -8.67 2.88
C TRP A 92 4.39 -8.99 3.59
N PHE A 93 3.31 -8.28 3.27
CA PHE A 93 2.01 -8.45 3.91
C PHE A 93 1.46 -9.87 3.73
N THR A 94 1.58 -10.42 2.52
CA THR A 94 1.00 -11.73 2.16
C THR A 94 1.87 -12.91 2.54
N SER A 95 3.20 -12.74 2.59
CA SER A 95 4.15 -13.87 2.67
C SER A 95 4.95 -13.92 3.97
N SER A 96 5.03 -12.82 4.74
CA SER A 96 5.78 -12.80 5.99
C SER A 96 4.91 -13.12 7.20
N LYS A 97 5.55 -13.65 8.26
CA LYS A 97 4.86 -13.88 9.55
C LYS A 97 4.36 -12.58 10.18
N ASP A 98 5.16 -11.51 10.11
CA ASP A 98 4.79 -10.20 10.66
C ASP A 98 3.65 -9.58 9.84
N GLY A 99 3.61 -9.78 8.52
CA GLY A 99 2.50 -9.35 7.66
C GLY A 99 1.20 -10.07 7.98
N GLN A 100 1.27 -11.39 8.19
CA GLN A 100 0.10 -12.18 8.59
C GLN A 100 -0.41 -11.78 9.98
N ALA A 101 0.49 -11.60 10.96
CA ALA A 101 0.15 -11.13 12.30
C ALA A 101 -0.49 -9.72 12.26
N PHE A 102 0.01 -8.84 11.39
CA PHE A 102 -0.62 -7.55 11.18
C PHE A 102 -2.00 -7.68 10.54
N GLY A 103 -2.19 -8.60 9.60
CA GLY A 103 -3.50 -8.87 8.99
C GLY A 103 -4.56 -9.28 10.03
N GLU A 104 -4.20 -10.11 11.01
CA GLU A 104 -5.08 -10.50 12.12
C GLU A 104 -5.41 -9.30 13.03
N LEU A 105 -4.40 -8.51 13.39
CA LEU A 105 -4.58 -7.29 14.19
C LEU A 105 -5.49 -6.29 13.46
N TYR A 106 -5.22 -6.04 12.20
CA TYR A 106 -5.99 -5.18 11.32
C TYR A 106 -7.48 -5.57 11.34
N GLN A 107 -7.79 -6.85 11.08
CA GLN A 107 -9.18 -7.35 11.06
C GLN A 107 -9.85 -7.28 12.43
N SER A 108 -9.09 -7.30 13.53
CA SER A 108 -9.63 -7.16 14.88
C SER A 108 -10.08 -5.73 15.19
N VAL A 109 -9.46 -4.72 14.57
CA VAL A 109 -9.71 -3.30 14.86
C VAL A 109 -10.78 -2.72 13.95
N TYR A 110 -10.76 -3.04 12.66
CA TYR A 110 -11.77 -2.55 11.73
C TYR A 110 -12.02 -3.51 10.56
N THR A 111 -13.15 -3.29 9.89
CA THR A 111 -13.55 -4.04 8.70
C THR A 111 -13.62 -3.09 7.51
N CYS A 112 -12.91 -3.42 6.44
CA CYS A 112 -12.91 -2.64 5.20
C CYS A 112 -13.83 -3.31 4.16
N GLN A 113 -14.70 -2.53 3.55
CA GLN A 113 -15.72 -3.05 2.62
C GLN A 113 -15.37 -2.76 1.16
N GLU A 114 -14.68 -1.66 0.89
CA GLU A 114 -14.33 -1.22 -0.45
C GLU A 114 -12.86 -0.79 -0.49
N SER A 115 -12.24 -1.04 -1.64
CA SER A 115 -10.87 -0.61 -1.92
C SER A 115 -10.82 0.13 -3.25
N PHE A 116 -10.11 1.25 -3.26
CA PHE A 116 -9.78 2.00 -4.46
C PHE A 116 -8.27 2.06 -4.61
N MET A 117 -7.78 1.71 -5.78
CA MET A 117 -6.37 1.86 -6.12
C MET A 117 -6.23 2.89 -7.23
N THR A 118 -5.45 3.92 -7.00
CA THR A 118 -5.16 4.96 -7.97
C THR A 118 -3.67 5.04 -8.23
N PHE A 119 -3.29 4.96 -9.49
CA PHE A 119 -1.93 5.26 -9.94
C PHE A 119 -1.89 6.73 -10.34
N ILE A 120 -1.07 7.52 -9.63
CA ILE A 120 -0.83 8.91 -9.99
C ILE A 120 0.50 8.94 -10.75
N THR A 121 0.43 9.10 -12.05
CA THR A 121 1.62 9.35 -12.85
C THR A 121 1.91 10.85 -12.83
N THR A 122 2.99 11.24 -12.18
CA THR A 122 3.55 12.57 -12.39
C THR A 122 4.39 12.52 -13.67
N SER A 123 3.97 13.22 -14.72
CA SER A 123 4.85 13.44 -15.84
C SER A 123 6.00 14.32 -15.37
N SER A 124 7.20 13.76 -15.21
CA SER A 124 8.41 14.56 -15.16
C SER A 124 8.57 15.24 -16.52
N LYS A 125 8.42 16.55 -16.56
CA LYS A 125 8.91 17.34 -17.69
C LYS A 125 10.42 17.39 -17.65
#